data_711aec16718906de45c1c7bb4b12bcae
#
_entry.id   711aec16718906de45c1c7bb4b12bcae
#
_cell.length_a   1.000
_cell.length_b   1.000
_cell.length_c   1.000
_cell.angle_alpha   90.00
_cell.angle_beta   90.00
_cell.angle_gamma   90.00
#
_symmetry.space_group_name_H-M   'P 1'
#
loop_
_entity.id
_entity.type
_entity.pdbx_description
1 polymer ?
#
loop_
_entity_poly.entity_id
_entity_poly.type
_entity_poly.pdbx_seq_one_letter_code
_entity_poly.pdbx_strand_id
1 'polypeptide(L)'
;VQGIRSSAFCFGLYAGQAQLFQCSVLTRCLGFLKLLAQGMALLPLAGVFIALLGTALVPAIALFLSVTESIQNWPALAQYTAWGVSIAAGFFAYGFSLMLIIPAACFVFRAYAREFRGSYFSAEAGRWYFSNALLYLVRYSFLEFVTPTPFSNIFYALMGMKIGDGVFINTTHISDASMIEIGDHVTIGGSAVVVAHYAQAGYLVVAPVKIGSGATIGLRAMIMGDVVVGEGARVLPNSVVMPKTRIPAGETWGGVPAVRIDLETLRALPADISLPADQ
;
A
#
# COMPACT_ATOMS: atom_id res chain seq x y z
N VAL A 1 8.41 -57.67 48.89
CA VAL A 1 7.43 -56.56 48.70
C VAL A 1 8.16 -55.37 48.01
N GLN A 2 8.66 -55.55 46.79
CA GLN A 2 9.34 -54.46 46.03
C GLN A 2 9.05 -54.48 44.53
N GLY A 3 7.95 -55.05 44.05
CA GLY A 3 7.68 -55.30 42.62
C GLY A 3 6.47 -54.57 42.04
N ILE A 4 5.72 -53.70 42.77
CA ILE A 4 4.44 -53.14 42.24
C ILE A 4 4.45 -51.63 42.07
N ARG A 5 5.53 -50.90 42.40
CA ARG A 5 5.58 -49.44 42.20
C ARG A 5 6.14 -48.95 40.87
N SER A 6 6.74 -49.86 40.05
CA SER A 6 7.37 -49.49 38.79
C SER A 6 6.40 -49.41 37.58
N SER A 7 5.30 -50.16 37.60
CA SER A 7 4.36 -50.22 36.45
C SER A 7 3.37 -49.04 36.42
N ALA A 8 3.00 -48.47 37.58
CA ALA A 8 2.09 -47.34 37.59
C ALA A 8 2.75 -46.02 37.16
N PHE A 9 4.06 -45.87 37.36
CA PHE A 9 4.81 -44.67 36.93
C PHE A 9 5.07 -44.65 35.42
N CYS A 10 5.29 -45.83 34.77
CA CYS A 10 5.41 -45.89 33.31
C CYS A 10 4.07 -45.64 32.59
N PHE A 11 2.94 -46.11 33.15
CA PHE A 11 1.63 -45.87 32.52
C PHE A 11 1.20 -44.38 32.57
N GLY A 12 1.56 -43.67 33.63
CA GLY A 12 1.29 -42.22 33.76
C GLY A 12 2.09 -41.38 32.76
N LEU A 13 3.34 -41.76 32.47
CA LEU A 13 4.19 -41.06 31.50
C LEU A 13 3.70 -41.26 30.04
N TYR A 14 3.22 -42.47 29.71
CA TYR A 14 2.66 -42.78 28.37
C TYR A 14 1.32 -42.06 28.15
N ALA A 15 0.47 -41.98 29.17
CA ALA A 15 -0.79 -41.23 29.05
C ALA A 15 -0.57 -39.72 28.87
N GLY A 16 0.41 -39.13 29.59
CA GLY A 16 0.79 -37.73 29.42
C GLY A 16 1.37 -37.41 28.05
N GLN A 17 2.22 -38.28 27.50
CA GLN A 17 2.77 -38.10 26.15
C GLN A 17 1.70 -38.25 25.07
N ALA A 18 0.75 -39.21 25.21
CA ALA A 18 -0.37 -39.35 24.28
C ALA A 18 -1.31 -38.12 24.30
N GLN A 19 -1.58 -37.55 25.46
CA GLN A 19 -2.36 -36.31 25.59
C GLN A 19 -1.66 -35.09 24.97
N LEU A 20 -0.35 -34.95 25.17
CA LEU A 20 0.45 -33.89 24.55
C LEU A 20 0.50 -34.04 23.02
N PHE A 21 0.62 -35.28 22.52
CA PHE A 21 0.60 -35.56 21.10
C PHE A 21 -0.78 -35.26 20.47
N GLN A 22 -1.87 -35.71 21.10
CA GLN A 22 -3.24 -35.39 20.67
C GLN A 22 -3.52 -33.88 20.69
N CYS A 23 -3.04 -33.16 21.71
CA CYS A 23 -3.20 -31.70 21.79
C CYS A 23 -2.41 -31.00 20.66
N SER A 24 -1.21 -31.48 20.32
CA SER A 24 -0.41 -30.92 19.23
C SER A 24 -1.00 -31.20 17.84
N VAL A 25 -1.58 -32.36 17.62
CA VAL A 25 -2.27 -32.71 16.37
C VAL A 25 -3.56 -31.88 16.21
N LEU A 26 -4.35 -31.74 17.27
CA LEU A 26 -5.58 -30.96 17.27
C LEU A 26 -5.30 -29.46 16.99
N THR A 27 -4.24 -28.90 17.59
CA THR A 27 -3.82 -27.51 17.33
C THR A 27 -3.35 -27.31 15.90
N ARG A 28 -2.65 -28.28 15.33
CA ARG A 28 -2.24 -28.24 13.90
C ARG A 28 -3.44 -28.36 12.97
N CYS A 29 -4.38 -29.26 13.24
CA CYS A 29 -5.62 -29.38 12.46
C CYS A 29 -6.48 -28.13 12.53
N LEU A 30 -6.62 -27.52 13.70
CA LEU A 30 -7.32 -26.24 13.87
C LEU A 30 -6.60 -25.10 13.14
N GLY A 31 -5.27 -25.08 13.15
CA GLY A 31 -4.46 -24.14 12.38
C GLY A 31 -4.68 -24.28 10.87
N PHE A 32 -4.69 -25.51 10.38
CA PHE A 32 -4.95 -25.81 8.97
C PHE A 32 -6.39 -25.44 8.54
N LEU A 33 -7.39 -25.75 9.36
CA LEU A 33 -8.79 -25.35 9.11
C LEU A 33 -8.95 -23.83 9.09
N LYS A 34 -8.28 -23.10 9.97
CA LYS A 34 -8.25 -21.63 9.93
C LYS A 34 -7.62 -21.12 8.64
N LEU A 35 -6.51 -21.70 8.20
CA LEU A 35 -5.84 -21.34 6.95
C LEU A 35 -6.75 -21.59 5.73
N LEU A 36 -7.44 -22.74 5.69
CA LEU A 36 -8.43 -23.04 4.65
C LEU A 36 -9.59 -22.05 4.66
N ALA A 37 -10.14 -21.74 5.83
CA ALA A 37 -11.23 -20.78 5.96
C ALA A 37 -10.79 -19.37 5.50
N GLN A 38 -9.55 -18.96 5.81
CA GLN A 38 -8.98 -17.71 5.32
C GLN A 38 -8.79 -17.73 3.80
N GLY A 39 -8.29 -18.84 3.23
CA GLY A 39 -8.17 -19.01 1.77
C GLY A 39 -9.53 -18.94 1.07
N MET A 40 -10.54 -19.61 1.61
CA MET A 40 -11.90 -19.55 1.07
C MET A 40 -12.52 -18.14 1.15
N ALA A 41 -12.21 -17.37 2.19
CA ALA A 41 -12.67 -15.98 2.31
C ALA A 41 -12.06 -15.05 1.23
N LEU A 42 -10.95 -15.44 0.58
CA LEU A 42 -10.35 -14.69 -0.52
C LEU A 42 -11.06 -14.93 -1.87
N LEU A 43 -11.82 -16.02 -2.02
CA LEU A 43 -12.51 -16.34 -3.29
C LEU A 43 -13.51 -15.26 -3.73
N PRO A 44 -14.39 -14.74 -2.84
CA PRO A 44 -15.26 -13.63 -3.21
C PRO A 44 -14.48 -12.37 -3.62
N LEU A 45 -13.38 -12.10 -2.95
CA LEU A 45 -12.50 -10.98 -3.29
C LEU A 45 -11.88 -11.15 -4.68
N ALA A 46 -11.41 -12.35 -5.01
CA ALA A 46 -10.91 -12.68 -6.34
C ALA A 46 -11.99 -12.49 -7.41
N GLY A 47 -13.23 -12.93 -7.13
CA GLY A 47 -14.37 -12.69 -8.02
C GLY A 47 -14.65 -11.21 -8.28
N VAL A 48 -14.61 -10.38 -7.25
CA VAL A 48 -14.73 -8.93 -7.39
C VAL A 48 -13.59 -8.36 -8.23
N PHE A 49 -12.34 -8.79 -8.01
CA PHE A 49 -11.18 -8.33 -8.79
C PHE A 49 -11.31 -8.70 -10.26
N ILE A 50 -11.69 -9.94 -10.57
CA ILE A 50 -11.91 -10.40 -11.94
C ILE A 50 -12.99 -9.53 -12.62
N ALA A 51 -14.10 -9.26 -11.93
CA ALA A 51 -15.16 -8.42 -12.46
C ALA A 51 -14.70 -6.98 -12.73
N LEU A 52 -13.98 -6.36 -11.80
CA LEU A 52 -13.47 -4.98 -11.96
C LEU A 52 -12.43 -4.88 -13.07
N LEU A 53 -11.46 -5.81 -13.11
CA LEU A 53 -10.43 -5.85 -14.15
C LEU A 53 -11.04 -6.15 -15.51
N GLY A 54 -11.98 -7.10 -15.60
CA GLY A 54 -12.70 -7.43 -16.83
C GLY A 54 -13.51 -6.26 -17.36
N THR A 55 -14.20 -5.53 -16.49
CA THR A 55 -14.94 -4.31 -16.88
C THR A 55 -13.98 -3.23 -17.38
N ALA A 56 -12.82 -3.05 -16.73
CA ALA A 56 -11.82 -2.08 -17.16
C ALA A 56 -11.20 -2.40 -18.53
N LEU A 57 -11.15 -3.68 -18.91
CA LEU A 57 -10.65 -4.13 -20.23
C LEU A 57 -11.62 -3.86 -21.38
N VAL A 58 -12.90 -3.64 -21.13
CA VAL A 58 -13.93 -3.49 -22.19
C VAL A 58 -13.55 -2.42 -23.22
N PRO A 59 -13.15 -1.17 -22.86
CA PRO A 59 -12.80 -0.16 -23.85
C PRO A 59 -11.55 -0.55 -24.66
N ALA A 60 -10.58 -1.23 -24.05
CA ALA A 60 -9.39 -1.70 -24.76
C ALA A 60 -9.73 -2.76 -25.82
N ILE A 61 -10.59 -3.71 -25.44
CA ILE A 61 -11.07 -4.76 -26.36
C ILE A 61 -11.89 -4.14 -27.49
N ALA A 62 -12.81 -3.22 -27.18
CA ALA A 62 -13.63 -2.54 -28.17
C ALA A 62 -12.75 -1.76 -29.17
N LEU A 63 -11.73 -1.05 -28.69
CA LEU A 63 -10.77 -0.34 -29.55
C LEU A 63 -10.01 -1.31 -30.48
N PHE A 64 -9.50 -2.40 -29.93
CA PHE A 64 -8.75 -3.39 -30.73
C PHE A 64 -9.62 -4.03 -31.80
N LEU A 65 -10.85 -4.42 -31.48
CA LEU A 65 -11.78 -5.02 -32.46
C LEU A 65 -12.16 -4.02 -33.55
N SER A 66 -12.46 -2.77 -33.20
CA SER A 66 -12.82 -1.72 -34.16
C SER A 66 -11.65 -1.43 -35.15
N VAL A 67 -10.43 -1.35 -34.62
CA VAL A 67 -9.23 -1.17 -35.48
C VAL A 67 -9.06 -2.39 -36.36
N THR A 68 -9.16 -3.61 -35.86
CA THR A 68 -9.00 -4.85 -36.61
C THR A 68 -10.01 -4.94 -37.77
N GLU A 69 -11.25 -4.55 -37.52
CA GLU A 69 -12.29 -4.52 -38.57
C GLU A 69 -12.01 -3.49 -39.66
N SER A 70 -11.48 -2.32 -39.29
CA SER A 70 -11.20 -1.22 -40.20
C SER A 70 -10.01 -1.47 -41.12
N ILE A 71 -9.04 -2.32 -40.73
CA ILE A 71 -7.77 -2.50 -41.44
C ILE A 71 -7.69 -3.77 -42.31
N GLN A 72 -8.77 -4.52 -42.44
CA GLN A 72 -8.79 -5.85 -43.11
C GLN A 72 -8.17 -5.83 -44.52
N ASN A 73 -8.30 -4.73 -45.27
CA ASN A 73 -7.80 -4.59 -46.64
C ASN A 73 -6.43 -3.89 -46.73
N TRP A 74 -5.77 -3.65 -45.59
CA TRP A 74 -4.46 -3.01 -45.56
C TRP A 74 -3.33 -4.01 -45.90
N PRO A 75 -2.16 -3.53 -46.39
CA PRO A 75 -0.98 -4.38 -46.48
C PRO A 75 -0.58 -4.97 -45.13
N ALA A 76 -0.03 -6.19 -45.11
CA ALA A 76 0.26 -6.92 -43.88
C ALA A 76 1.09 -6.12 -42.84
N LEU A 77 2.14 -5.41 -43.32
CA LEU A 77 2.97 -4.58 -42.45
C LEU A 77 2.16 -3.45 -41.76
N ALA A 78 1.26 -2.82 -42.51
CA ALA A 78 0.40 -1.77 -41.99
C ALA A 78 -0.63 -2.33 -40.96
N GLN A 79 -1.16 -3.54 -41.20
CA GLN A 79 -2.02 -4.25 -40.22
C GLN A 79 -1.28 -4.51 -38.91
N TYR A 80 -0.04 -5.05 -39.00
CA TYR A 80 0.77 -5.33 -37.79
C TYR A 80 1.07 -4.05 -37.02
N THR A 81 1.38 -2.95 -37.71
CA THR A 81 1.61 -1.66 -37.08
C THR A 81 0.34 -1.14 -36.37
N ALA A 82 -0.81 -1.22 -37.04
CA ALA A 82 -2.09 -0.79 -36.47
C ALA A 82 -2.50 -1.63 -35.26
N TRP A 83 -2.31 -2.95 -35.28
CA TRP A 83 -2.52 -3.80 -34.11
C TRP A 83 -1.59 -3.45 -32.96
N GLY A 84 -0.30 -3.25 -33.24
CA GLY A 84 0.65 -2.82 -32.17
C GLY A 84 0.24 -1.51 -31.52
N VAL A 85 -0.14 -0.51 -32.33
CA VAL A 85 -0.63 0.79 -31.80
C VAL A 85 -1.93 0.62 -31.03
N SER A 86 -2.87 -0.17 -31.53
CA SER A 86 -4.16 -0.38 -30.86
C SER A 86 -4.02 -1.12 -29.51
N ILE A 87 -3.09 -2.08 -29.41
CA ILE A 87 -2.78 -2.75 -28.14
C ILE A 87 -2.16 -1.75 -27.14
N ALA A 88 -1.20 -0.93 -27.58
CA ALA A 88 -0.58 0.08 -26.75
C ALA A 88 -1.61 1.13 -26.27
N ALA A 89 -2.46 1.64 -27.17
CA ALA A 89 -3.55 2.55 -26.83
C ALA A 89 -4.58 1.87 -25.91
N GLY A 90 -4.86 0.59 -26.15
CA GLY A 90 -5.72 -0.24 -25.29
C GLY A 90 -5.21 -0.35 -23.88
N PHE A 91 -3.90 -0.45 -23.66
CA PHE A 91 -3.30 -0.43 -22.31
C PHE A 91 -3.63 0.87 -21.56
N PHE A 92 -3.53 2.03 -22.22
CA PHE A 92 -3.90 3.31 -21.61
C PHE A 92 -5.41 3.40 -21.38
N ALA A 93 -6.25 2.95 -22.34
CA ALA A 93 -7.69 2.92 -22.17
C ALA A 93 -8.11 2.04 -20.97
N TYR A 94 -7.50 0.88 -20.83
CA TYR A 94 -7.66 0.01 -19.66
C TYR A 94 -7.26 0.72 -18.37
N GLY A 95 -6.07 1.31 -18.33
CA GLY A 95 -5.52 1.96 -17.14
C GLY A 95 -6.38 3.12 -16.64
N PHE A 96 -6.79 4.02 -17.52
CA PHE A 96 -7.69 5.12 -17.17
C PHE A 96 -9.09 4.62 -16.75
N SER A 97 -9.61 3.59 -17.42
CA SER A 97 -10.86 2.95 -16.99
C SER A 97 -10.76 2.38 -15.58
N LEU A 98 -9.64 1.72 -15.28
CA LEU A 98 -9.39 1.15 -13.96
C LEU A 98 -9.29 2.25 -12.88
N MET A 99 -8.63 3.38 -13.19
CA MET A 99 -8.54 4.55 -12.30
C MET A 99 -9.90 5.19 -11.98
N LEU A 100 -10.93 4.97 -12.78
CA LEU A 100 -12.29 5.43 -12.54
C LEU A 100 -13.15 4.35 -11.85
N ILE A 101 -13.05 3.11 -12.31
CA ILE A 101 -13.85 1.98 -11.82
C ILE A 101 -13.50 1.65 -10.35
N ILE A 102 -12.21 1.70 -9.97
CA ILE A 102 -11.79 1.36 -8.60
C ILE A 102 -12.34 2.36 -7.56
N PRO A 103 -12.21 3.69 -7.72
CA PRO A 103 -12.83 4.63 -6.81
C PRO A 103 -14.36 4.51 -6.77
N ALA A 104 -15.00 4.26 -7.93
CA ALA A 104 -16.45 4.02 -8.00
C ALA A 104 -16.83 2.78 -7.18
N ALA A 105 -16.09 1.69 -7.29
CA ALA A 105 -16.26 0.50 -6.47
C ALA A 105 -16.07 0.80 -4.97
N CYS A 106 -15.03 1.56 -4.60
CA CYS A 106 -14.82 2.00 -3.22
C CYS A 106 -16.02 2.80 -2.69
N PHE A 107 -16.57 3.67 -3.50
CA PHE A 107 -17.75 4.45 -3.15
C PHE A 107 -19.00 3.56 -2.95
N VAL A 108 -19.30 2.68 -3.90
CA VAL A 108 -20.46 1.77 -3.86
C VAL A 108 -20.39 0.82 -2.67
N PHE A 109 -19.24 0.21 -2.43
CA PHE A 109 -19.03 -0.72 -1.32
C PHE A 109 -18.73 -0.02 0.02
N ARG A 110 -18.66 1.32 0.03
CA ARG A 110 -18.26 2.11 1.20
C ARG A 110 -16.94 1.62 1.79
N ALA A 111 -16.00 1.27 0.92
CA ALA A 111 -14.75 0.58 1.26
C ALA A 111 -13.62 1.51 1.66
N TYR A 112 -13.89 2.77 1.99
CA TYR A 112 -12.86 3.69 2.46
C TYR A 112 -12.33 3.27 3.82
N ALA A 113 -10.99 3.33 4.00
CA ALA A 113 -10.36 3.15 5.29
C ALA A 113 -10.89 4.19 6.29
N ARG A 114 -11.00 3.78 7.55
CA ARG A 114 -11.45 4.65 8.66
C ARG A 114 -10.50 4.47 9.82
N GLU A 115 -10.46 5.46 10.69
CA GLU A 115 -9.70 5.38 11.92
C GLU A 115 -10.21 4.23 12.81
N PHE A 116 -9.29 3.35 13.20
CA PHE A 116 -9.57 2.29 14.16
C PHE A 116 -8.27 1.75 14.78
N ARG A 117 -8.43 1.10 15.93
CA ARG A 117 -7.42 0.24 16.55
C ARG A 117 -8.07 -1.08 16.93
N GLY A 118 -7.60 -2.16 16.34
CA GLY A 118 -8.23 -3.47 16.57
C GLY A 118 -7.37 -4.63 16.10
N SER A 119 -7.92 -5.83 16.30
CA SER A 119 -7.30 -7.05 15.78
C SER A 119 -7.24 -7.02 14.25
N TYR A 120 -6.20 -7.65 13.68
CA TYR A 120 -6.09 -7.88 12.24
C TYR A 120 -7.26 -8.68 11.63
N PHE A 121 -8.05 -9.35 12.46
CA PHE A 121 -9.19 -10.17 12.03
C PHE A 121 -10.55 -9.52 12.35
N SER A 122 -10.56 -8.24 12.70
CA SER A 122 -11.81 -7.50 12.93
C SER A 122 -12.50 -7.14 11.60
N ALA A 123 -13.78 -6.80 11.66
CA ALA A 123 -14.53 -6.33 10.49
C ALA A 123 -13.97 -5.02 9.93
N GLU A 124 -13.46 -4.15 10.81
CA GLU A 124 -12.79 -2.90 10.45
C GLU A 124 -11.49 -3.18 9.70
N ALA A 125 -10.69 -4.15 10.16
CA ALA A 125 -9.50 -4.59 9.44
C ALA A 125 -9.87 -5.19 8.08
N GLY A 126 -10.95 -5.96 7.97
CA GLY A 126 -11.45 -6.47 6.69
C GLY A 126 -11.76 -5.36 5.70
N ARG A 127 -12.40 -4.27 6.13
CA ARG A 127 -12.65 -3.09 5.30
C ARG A 127 -11.33 -2.43 4.86
N TRP A 128 -10.39 -2.28 5.77
CA TRP A 128 -9.07 -1.72 5.49
C TRP A 128 -8.29 -2.56 4.46
N TYR A 129 -8.28 -3.90 4.61
CA TYR A 129 -7.68 -4.81 3.62
C TYR A 129 -8.32 -4.64 2.25
N PHE A 130 -9.65 -4.59 2.18
CA PHE A 130 -10.38 -4.45 0.92
C PHE A 130 -10.09 -3.11 0.23
N SER A 131 -10.07 -2.00 0.98
CA SER A 131 -9.71 -0.68 0.47
C SER A 131 -8.31 -0.66 -0.15
N ASN A 132 -7.32 -1.18 0.58
CA ASN A 132 -5.95 -1.21 0.09
C ASN A 132 -5.76 -2.19 -1.07
N ALA A 133 -6.44 -3.33 -1.05
CA ALA A 133 -6.39 -4.28 -2.16
C ALA A 133 -6.93 -3.66 -3.47
N LEU A 134 -8.01 -2.90 -3.42
CA LEU A 134 -8.54 -2.15 -4.57
C LEU A 134 -7.54 -1.08 -5.06
N LEU A 135 -6.95 -0.32 -4.16
CA LEU A 135 -5.92 0.66 -4.51
C LEU A 135 -4.71 -0.02 -5.19
N TYR A 136 -4.30 -1.16 -4.69
CA TYR A 136 -3.16 -1.91 -5.22
C TYR A 136 -3.41 -2.46 -6.63
N LEU A 137 -4.66 -2.75 -7.02
CA LEU A 137 -4.96 -3.11 -8.41
C LEU A 137 -4.51 -2.03 -9.39
N VAL A 138 -4.79 -0.76 -9.09
CA VAL A 138 -4.35 0.36 -9.93
C VAL A 138 -2.85 0.60 -9.80
N ARG A 139 -2.33 0.58 -8.57
CA ARG A 139 -0.92 0.82 -8.30
C ARG A 139 -0.01 -0.11 -9.08
N TYR A 140 -0.27 -1.42 -9.03
CA TYR A 140 0.60 -2.42 -9.65
C TYR A 140 0.31 -2.67 -11.13
N SER A 141 -0.75 -2.08 -11.71
CA SER A 141 -1.06 -2.26 -13.12
C SER A 141 -0.83 -1.00 -13.96
N PHE A 142 -1.12 0.20 -13.45
CA PHE A 142 -1.11 1.39 -14.30
C PHE A 142 -0.58 2.67 -13.62
N LEU A 143 -0.71 2.82 -12.30
CA LEU A 143 -0.45 4.10 -11.61
C LEU A 143 1.00 4.59 -11.79
N GLU A 144 1.97 3.69 -11.90
CA GLU A 144 3.38 4.01 -12.15
C GLU A 144 3.59 4.75 -13.49
N PHE A 145 2.78 4.44 -14.53
CA PHE A 145 2.89 5.06 -15.85
C PHE A 145 2.38 6.51 -15.87
N VAL A 146 1.55 6.87 -14.92
CA VAL A 146 0.94 8.21 -14.82
C VAL A 146 1.45 9.02 -13.62
N THR A 147 2.39 8.50 -12.87
CA THR A 147 3.08 9.22 -11.78
C THR A 147 4.42 9.74 -12.30
N PRO A 148 4.79 11.00 -12.04
CA PRO A 148 4.09 12.05 -11.30
C PRO A 148 3.30 13.01 -12.23
N THR A 149 2.08 12.69 -12.54
CA THR A 149 1.21 13.56 -13.33
C THR A 149 -0.05 13.95 -12.54
N PRO A 150 -0.82 14.96 -12.96
CA PRO A 150 -2.09 15.29 -12.33
C PRO A 150 -3.07 14.12 -12.26
N PHE A 151 -2.97 13.13 -13.15
CA PHE A 151 -3.83 11.96 -13.14
C PHE A 151 -3.67 11.13 -11.86
N SER A 152 -2.45 10.97 -11.34
CA SER A 152 -2.23 10.27 -10.07
C SER A 152 -2.88 11.03 -8.90
N ASN A 153 -2.80 12.36 -8.87
CA ASN A 153 -3.45 13.18 -7.84
C ASN A 153 -4.98 13.05 -7.90
N ILE A 154 -5.55 13.09 -9.12
CA ILE A 154 -7.00 12.88 -9.33
C ILE A 154 -7.41 11.49 -8.82
N PHE A 155 -6.65 10.46 -9.14
CA PHE A 155 -6.93 9.11 -8.65
C PHE A 155 -6.93 9.04 -7.11
N TYR A 156 -5.91 9.59 -6.45
CA TYR A 156 -5.86 9.60 -4.99
C TYR A 156 -7.00 10.43 -4.38
N ALA A 157 -7.36 11.55 -4.99
CA ALA A 157 -8.51 12.36 -4.55
C ALA A 157 -9.82 11.56 -4.65
N LEU A 158 -10.05 10.83 -5.75
CA LEU A 158 -11.19 9.93 -5.92
C LEU A 158 -11.17 8.77 -4.92
N MET A 159 -9.98 8.32 -4.48
CA MET A 159 -9.82 7.33 -3.40
C MET A 159 -10.02 7.94 -2.00
N GLY A 160 -10.41 9.20 -1.91
CA GLY A 160 -10.78 9.89 -0.67
C GLY A 160 -9.66 10.68 0.01
N MET A 161 -8.49 10.82 -0.61
CA MET A 161 -7.42 11.69 -0.12
C MET A 161 -7.83 13.15 -0.28
N LYS A 162 -7.56 13.97 0.74
CA LYS A 162 -7.67 15.42 0.62
C LYS A 162 -6.35 15.96 0.11
N ILE A 163 -6.39 16.60 -1.04
CA ILE A 163 -5.21 17.14 -1.72
C ILE A 163 -5.45 18.62 -2.02
N GLY A 164 -4.55 19.47 -1.56
CA GLY A 164 -4.55 20.92 -1.83
C GLY A 164 -4.05 21.25 -3.24
N ASP A 165 -3.98 22.54 -3.52
CA ASP A 165 -3.54 23.05 -4.81
C ASP A 165 -2.03 22.93 -4.99
N GLY A 166 -1.56 22.70 -6.23
CA GLY A 166 -0.13 22.68 -6.55
C GLY A 166 0.67 21.55 -5.93
N VAL A 167 0.03 20.49 -5.46
CA VAL A 167 0.70 19.32 -4.84
C VAL A 167 1.39 18.48 -5.90
N PHE A 168 2.66 18.14 -5.66
CA PHE A 168 3.47 17.27 -6.49
C PHE A 168 3.73 15.93 -5.79
N ILE A 169 3.13 14.84 -6.29
CA ILE A 169 3.28 13.48 -5.75
C ILE A 169 4.11 12.65 -6.74
N ASN A 170 5.36 12.35 -6.37
CA ASN A 170 6.26 11.52 -7.18
C ASN A 170 6.43 10.11 -6.59
N THR A 171 5.34 9.50 -6.16
CA THR A 171 5.36 8.13 -5.63
C THR A 171 4.02 7.46 -5.78
N THR A 172 4.03 6.17 -5.96
CA THR A 172 2.84 5.31 -5.88
C THR A 172 2.75 4.58 -4.53
N HIS A 173 3.74 4.75 -3.64
CA HIS A 173 3.82 4.09 -2.35
C HIS A 173 2.95 4.77 -1.29
N ILE A 174 1.70 5.03 -1.65
CA ILE A 174 0.68 5.61 -0.78
C ILE A 174 -0.37 4.54 -0.48
N SER A 175 -0.73 4.38 0.80
CA SER A 175 -1.80 3.50 1.26
C SER A 175 -2.78 4.29 2.12
N ASP A 176 -4.01 3.78 2.26
CA ASP A 176 -5.04 4.43 3.11
C ASP A 176 -5.38 5.85 2.66
N ALA A 177 -5.50 6.07 1.36
CA ALA A 177 -5.68 7.39 0.76
C ALA A 177 -6.74 8.26 1.48
N SER A 178 -7.87 7.68 1.89
CA SER A 178 -8.94 8.37 2.60
C SER A 178 -8.57 8.88 4.01
N MET A 179 -7.41 8.46 4.53
CA MET A 179 -6.89 8.86 5.85
C MET A 179 -5.72 9.86 5.74
N ILE A 180 -5.43 10.36 4.53
CA ILE A 180 -4.32 11.28 4.27
C ILE A 180 -4.89 12.63 3.83
N GLU A 181 -4.36 13.70 4.44
CA GLU A 181 -4.67 15.08 4.13
C GLU A 181 -3.37 15.82 3.80
N ILE A 182 -3.30 16.43 2.63
CA ILE A 182 -2.14 17.13 2.10
C ILE A 182 -2.57 18.58 1.77
N GLY A 183 -1.88 19.54 2.35
CA GLY A 183 -2.08 20.97 2.09
C GLY A 183 -1.55 21.41 0.73
N ASP A 184 -1.60 22.72 0.49
CA ASP A 184 -1.19 23.30 -0.79
C ASP A 184 0.33 23.26 -1.00
N HIS A 185 0.78 23.17 -2.25
CA HIS A 185 2.19 23.23 -2.65
C HIS A 185 3.12 22.26 -1.92
N VAL A 186 2.60 21.11 -1.50
CA VAL A 186 3.39 20.04 -0.89
C VAL A 186 4.12 19.25 -1.97
N THR A 187 5.37 18.90 -1.69
CA THR A 187 6.17 18.02 -2.54
C THR A 187 6.41 16.68 -1.83
N ILE A 188 6.00 15.58 -2.46
CA ILE A 188 6.33 14.22 -2.04
C ILE A 188 7.34 13.63 -3.03
N GLY A 189 8.55 13.37 -2.53
CA GLY A 189 9.68 12.88 -3.29
C GLY A 189 9.51 11.45 -3.81
N GLY A 190 10.34 11.09 -4.78
CA GLY A 190 10.31 9.78 -5.44
C GLY A 190 10.42 8.62 -4.45
N SER A 191 9.61 7.60 -4.63
CA SER A 191 9.57 6.40 -3.78
C SER A 191 9.37 6.67 -2.28
N ALA A 192 8.93 7.87 -1.89
CA ALA A 192 8.52 8.12 -0.51
C ALA A 192 7.30 7.26 -0.16
N VAL A 193 7.26 6.77 1.06
CA VAL A 193 6.17 5.92 1.56
C VAL A 193 5.29 6.76 2.48
N VAL A 194 4.01 6.87 2.18
CA VAL A 194 3.04 7.55 3.04
C VAL A 194 1.90 6.58 3.34
N VAL A 195 1.82 6.14 4.59
CA VAL A 195 0.82 5.17 5.04
C VAL A 195 0.13 5.69 6.30
N ALA A 196 -1.19 5.56 6.36
CA ALA A 196 -1.96 5.99 7.52
C ALA A 196 -2.23 4.82 8.49
N HIS A 197 -1.33 3.86 8.55
CA HIS A 197 -1.43 2.73 9.47
C HIS A 197 -0.08 2.33 10.06
N TYR A 198 -0.14 1.55 11.14
CA TYR A 198 1.01 0.89 11.73
C TYR A 198 0.57 -0.29 12.60
N ALA A 199 1.50 -1.21 12.86
CA ALA A 199 1.31 -2.32 13.78
C ALA A 199 1.81 -1.94 15.18
N GLN A 200 1.02 -2.20 16.22
CA GLN A 200 1.44 -1.98 17.61
C GLN A 200 0.91 -3.07 18.52
N ALA A 201 1.80 -3.80 19.19
CA ALA A 201 1.47 -4.81 20.20
C ALA A 201 0.37 -5.81 19.75
N GLY A 202 0.47 -6.31 18.50
CA GLY A 202 -0.48 -7.27 17.92
C GLY A 202 -1.78 -6.66 17.40
N TYR A 203 -1.91 -5.34 17.41
CA TYR A 203 -3.04 -4.61 16.85
C TYR A 203 -2.65 -3.87 15.57
N LEU A 204 -3.59 -3.79 14.63
CA LEU A 204 -3.56 -2.86 13.53
C LEU A 204 -4.14 -1.53 14.01
N VAL A 205 -3.40 -0.45 13.79
CA VAL A 205 -3.84 0.92 14.05
C VAL A 205 -3.89 1.66 12.73
N VAL A 206 -5.04 2.17 12.36
CA VAL A 206 -5.23 3.10 11.24
C VAL A 206 -5.56 4.45 11.82
N ALA A 207 -4.73 5.45 11.52
CA ALA A 207 -4.84 6.78 12.08
C ALA A 207 -4.39 7.83 11.06
N PRO A 208 -5.03 9.04 11.04
CA PRO A 208 -4.83 10.01 9.98
C PRO A 208 -3.40 10.53 9.91
N VAL A 209 -2.97 10.83 8.68
CA VAL A 209 -1.73 11.56 8.38
C VAL A 209 -2.11 12.93 7.84
N LYS A 210 -1.47 13.97 8.36
CA LYS A 210 -1.64 15.35 7.89
C LYS A 210 -0.30 15.94 7.49
N ILE A 211 -0.25 16.52 6.29
CA ILE A 211 0.94 17.18 5.76
C ILE A 211 0.55 18.61 5.43
N GLY A 212 1.10 19.57 6.17
CA GLY A 212 0.80 21.00 6.06
C GLY A 212 1.32 21.60 4.75
N SER A 213 0.72 22.72 4.37
CA SER A 213 1.05 23.43 3.12
C SER A 213 2.54 23.78 3.02
N GLY A 214 3.11 23.69 1.82
CA GLY A 214 4.52 23.98 1.56
C GLY A 214 5.51 22.96 2.13
N ALA A 215 5.05 21.91 2.79
CA ALA A 215 5.94 20.87 3.33
C ALA A 215 6.63 20.06 2.22
N THR A 216 7.80 19.54 2.52
CA THR A 216 8.56 18.67 1.61
C THR A 216 8.87 17.34 2.28
N ILE A 217 8.43 16.25 1.65
CA ILE A 217 8.77 14.88 2.04
C ILE A 217 9.86 14.40 1.07
N GLY A 218 11.05 14.15 1.60
CA GLY A 218 12.24 13.78 0.82
C GLY A 218 12.10 12.42 0.13
N LEU A 219 12.97 12.18 -0.83
CA LEU A 219 13.11 10.91 -1.55
C LEU A 219 13.20 9.75 -0.57
N ARG A 220 12.40 8.68 -0.77
CA ARG A 220 12.38 7.47 0.06
C ARG A 220 12.12 7.70 1.55
N ALA A 221 11.65 8.87 1.95
CA ALA A 221 11.22 9.07 3.34
C ALA A 221 9.94 8.28 3.61
N MET A 222 9.78 7.82 4.84
CA MET A 222 8.60 7.08 5.29
C MET A 222 7.82 7.90 6.31
N ILE A 223 6.55 8.14 6.04
CA ILE A 223 5.58 8.76 6.94
C ILE A 223 4.58 7.70 7.36
N MET A 224 4.50 7.44 8.65
CA MET A 224 3.60 6.41 9.22
C MET A 224 2.30 7.03 9.74
N GLY A 225 1.34 6.18 10.11
CA GLY A 225 0.05 6.63 10.66
C GLY A 225 0.17 7.47 11.93
N ASP A 226 -0.80 8.35 12.16
CA ASP A 226 -0.84 9.31 13.30
C ASP A 226 0.33 10.32 13.29
N VAL A 227 0.78 10.74 12.09
CA VAL A 227 1.81 11.76 11.92
C VAL A 227 1.20 13.06 11.45
N VAL A 228 1.69 14.17 12.00
CA VAL A 228 1.41 15.51 11.51
C VAL A 228 2.72 16.18 11.14
N VAL A 229 2.84 16.61 9.89
CA VAL A 229 3.94 17.42 9.38
C VAL A 229 3.43 18.85 9.25
N GLY A 230 4.05 19.80 9.95
CA GLY A 230 3.65 21.21 9.95
C GLY A 230 3.92 21.92 8.63
N GLU A 231 3.35 23.10 8.49
CA GLU A 231 3.50 23.94 7.29
C GLU A 231 4.99 24.27 7.02
N GLY A 232 5.42 24.17 5.77
CA GLY A 232 6.80 24.42 5.36
C GLY A 232 7.85 23.50 5.98
N ALA A 233 7.47 22.49 6.74
CA ALA A 233 8.40 21.56 7.34
C ALA A 233 9.04 20.65 6.28
N ARG A 234 10.25 20.16 6.58
CA ARG A 234 11.02 19.34 5.67
C ARG A 234 11.39 18.01 6.33
N VAL A 235 11.05 16.91 5.68
CA VAL A 235 11.54 15.58 6.03
C VAL A 235 12.65 15.23 5.04
N LEU A 236 13.86 14.98 5.56
CA LEU A 236 15.03 14.69 4.71
C LEU A 236 14.88 13.32 4.01
N PRO A 237 15.57 13.10 2.89
CA PRO A 237 15.58 11.82 2.20
C PRO A 237 15.96 10.65 3.12
N ASN A 238 15.42 9.45 2.85
CA ASN A 238 15.63 8.20 3.60
C ASN A 238 15.32 8.29 5.10
N SER A 239 14.50 9.22 5.54
CA SER A 239 14.09 9.38 6.94
C SER A 239 12.85 8.56 7.26
N VAL A 240 12.71 8.09 8.50
CA VAL A 240 11.53 7.37 8.97
C VAL A 240 10.87 8.15 10.09
N VAL A 241 9.71 8.75 9.78
CA VAL A 241 8.88 9.46 10.74
C VAL A 241 7.94 8.45 11.41
N MET A 242 8.25 8.16 12.68
CA MET A 242 7.54 7.16 13.46
C MET A 242 6.11 7.60 13.80
N PRO A 243 5.20 6.64 14.10
CA PRO A 243 3.84 6.97 14.51
C PRO A 243 3.78 7.96 15.68
N LYS A 244 2.75 8.79 15.68
CA LYS A 244 2.49 9.80 16.71
C LYS A 244 3.46 10.98 16.73
N THR A 245 4.33 11.09 15.73
CA THR A 245 5.23 12.24 15.60
C THR A 245 4.46 13.48 15.13
N ARG A 246 4.80 14.61 15.71
CA ARG A 246 4.30 15.94 15.35
C ARG A 246 5.49 16.81 14.99
N ILE A 247 5.69 17.06 13.71
CA ILE A 247 6.78 17.93 13.21
C ILE A 247 6.25 19.37 13.19
N PRO A 248 6.83 20.30 13.93
CA PRO A 248 6.44 21.71 13.91
C PRO A 248 6.63 22.37 12.54
N ALA A 249 5.90 23.47 12.30
CA ALA A 249 6.02 24.23 11.07
C ALA A 249 7.45 24.75 10.86
N GLY A 250 7.95 24.68 9.61
CA GLY A 250 9.27 25.18 9.20
C GLY A 250 10.45 24.35 9.68
N GLU A 251 10.26 23.33 10.50
CA GLU A 251 11.36 22.50 11.00
C GLU A 251 11.85 21.49 9.94
N THR A 252 13.15 21.17 10.04
CA THR A 252 13.75 20.08 9.25
C THR A 252 14.00 18.88 10.13
N TRP A 253 13.53 17.72 9.69
CA TRP A 253 13.66 16.44 10.40
C TRP A 253 14.31 15.40 9.52
N GLY A 254 15.16 14.52 10.11
CA GLY A 254 15.87 13.51 9.36
C GLY A 254 16.34 12.34 10.21
N GLY A 255 16.74 11.25 9.55
CA GLY A 255 17.28 10.05 10.19
C GLY A 255 16.25 8.94 10.43
N VAL A 256 16.70 7.85 11.09
CA VAL A 256 15.91 6.65 11.43
C VAL A 256 16.17 6.28 12.90
N PRO A 257 15.22 6.59 13.82
CA PRO A 257 14.01 7.39 13.63
C PRO A 257 14.31 8.86 13.30
N ALA A 258 13.38 9.54 12.62
CA ALA A 258 13.56 10.95 12.29
C ALA A 258 13.52 11.79 13.56
N VAL A 259 14.47 12.70 13.66
CA VAL A 259 14.62 13.69 14.73
C VAL A 259 14.82 15.06 14.12
N ARG A 260 14.61 16.11 14.90
CA ARG A 260 14.89 17.48 14.47
C ARG A 260 16.36 17.64 14.11
N ILE A 261 16.61 18.22 12.95
CA ILE A 261 17.96 18.53 12.46
C ILE A 261 18.18 20.03 12.56
N ASP A 262 19.27 20.42 13.22
CA ASP A 262 19.72 21.79 13.18
C ASP A 262 20.46 22.04 11.86
N LEU A 263 19.95 22.99 11.08
CA LEU A 263 20.53 23.35 9.78
C LEU A 263 21.95 23.94 9.91
N GLU A 264 22.32 24.56 11.04
CA GLU A 264 23.68 25.03 11.29
C GLU A 264 24.64 23.86 11.40
N THR A 265 24.23 22.80 12.07
CA THR A 265 25.00 21.53 12.16
C THR A 265 25.19 20.90 10.77
N LEU A 266 24.19 20.94 9.89
CA LEU A 266 24.32 20.44 8.52
C LEU A 266 25.28 21.29 7.66
N ARG A 267 25.31 22.61 7.85
CA ARG A 267 26.24 23.51 7.15
C ARG A 267 27.68 23.38 7.65
N ALA A 268 27.86 22.98 8.88
CA ALA A 268 29.17 22.75 9.50
C ALA A 268 29.80 21.41 9.12
N LEU A 269 29.06 20.49 8.47
CA LEU A 269 29.66 19.28 7.92
C LEU A 269 30.64 19.67 6.80
N PRO A 270 31.92 19.17 6.83
CA PRO A 270 32.89 19.46 5.79
C PRO A 270 32.29 19.11 4.41
N ALA A 271 32.40 20.04 3.47
CA ALA A 271 32.01 19.81 2.07
C ALA A 271 32.89 18.74 1.39
N ASP A 272 33.96 18.34 2.06
CA ASP A 272 34.99 17.41 1.58
C ASP A 272 34.85 16.03 2.27
N ILE A 273 33.79 15.30 1.88
CA ILE A 273 33.85 13.85 1.99
C ILE A 273 34.67 13.38 0.77
N SER A 274 35.98 13.55 0.81
CA SER A 274 36.86 12.84 -0.10
C SER A 274 36.66 11.35 0.17
N LEU A 275 36.01 10.66 -0.79
CA LEU A 275 36.05 9.21 -0.82
C LEU A 275 37.53 8.79 -0.71
N PRO A 276 37.87 7.83 0.16
CA PRO A 276 39.25 7.33 0.16
C PRO A 276 39.59 6.88 -1.26
N ALA A 277 40.65 7.49 -1.81
CA ALA A 277 41.19 7.05 -3.09
C ALA A 277 41.49 5.56 -2.95
N ASP A 278 41.05 4.80 -3.93
CA ASP A 278 41.13 3.36 -4.07
C ASP A 278 42.42 2.77 -3.42
N GLN A 279 42.21 1.84 -2.47
CA GLN A 279 43.21 0.86 -2.11
C GLN A 279 42.92 -0.46 -2.79
#